data_9f2ead1b50454bca6d70792d25fca8d6
#
_entry.id   9f2ead1b50454bca6d70792d25fca8d6
#
_cell.length_a   1.000
_cell.length_b   1.000
_cell.length_c   1.000
_cell.angle_alpha   90.00
_cell.angle_beta   90.00
_cell.angle_gamma   90.00
#
_symmetry.space_group_name_H-M   'P 1'
#
loop_
_entity.id
_entity.type
_entity.pdbx_description
1 polymer ?
#
loop_
_entity_poly.entity_id
_entity_poly.type
_entity_poly.pdbx_seq_one_letter_code
_entity_poly.pdbx_strand_id
1 'polypeptide(L)'
;MLKDAAACAIYGARAAYGVILVTTKKGEEGKARINYQGTVGWSTPTVLPDMVDSYQFAQYWNAGVANADSPRLYSDEKLSLLPQYIKDPSSVNPWFELPADANMNPAFENSESGVGNTDYFDLHYKNWAFKQNHNISLSGGGKQAQYYVSGGYYDEQGILRYADINYTRFNFAANLSSQLTDWLKLKVNTKFVHSDQTTTFGDGGLSEGFYHSLARFRPTVAAVDPNVHFTELTMIPYLQSGT
;
A
#
# COMPACT_ATOMS: atom_id res chain seq x y z
N MET A 1 -21.82 -21.77 -7.09
CA MET A 1 -20.64 -22.63 -7.14
C MET A 1 -21.12 -24.06 -7.29
N LEU A 2 -20.66 -24.75 -8.34
CA LEU A 2 -20.99 -26.15 -8.60
C LEU A 2 -19.88 -26.99 -7.98
N LYS A 3 -20.23 -27.87 -7.06
CA LYS A 3 -19.31 -28.77 -6.37
C LYS A 3 -19.64 -30.24 -6.66
N ASP A 4 -20.78 -30.49 -7.29
CA ASP A 4 -21.26 -31.83 -7.60
C ASP A 4 -20.58 -32.34 -8.87
N ALA A 5 -20.13 -33.58 -8.85
CA ALA A 5 -19.42 -34.25 -9.94
C ALA A 5 -20.26 -34.25 -11.23
N ALA A 6 -21.56 -34.46 -11.15
CA ALA A 6 -22.47 -34.48 -12.31
C ALA A 6 -22.57 -33.10 -12.97
N ALA A 7 -22.65 -32.02 -12.18
CA ALA A 7 -22.67 -30.65 -12.68
C ALA A 7 -21.30 -30.23 -13.24
N CYS A 8 -20.21 -30.74 -12.66
CA CYS A 8 -18.86 -30.45 -13.12
C CYS A 8 -18.51 -31.19 -14.43
N ALA A 9 -19.11 -32.34 -14.69
CA ALA A 9 -18.86 -33.15 -15.91
C ALA A 9 -19.11 -32.36 -17.20
N ILE A 10 -20.07 -31.42 -17.20
CA ILE A 10 -20.40 -30.57 -18.37
C ILE A 10 -19.21 -29.65 -18.72
N TYR A 11 -18.35 -29.33 -17.77
CA TYR A 11 -17.21 -28.38 -17.93
C TYR A 11 -15.87 -29.08 -18.14
N GLY A 12 -15.88 -30.45 -18.24
CA GLY A 12 -14.72 -31.25 -18.53
C GLY A 12 -13.68 -31.34 -17.42
N ALA A 13 -12.46 -31.77 -17.76
CA ALA A 13 -11.39 -32.06 -16.79
C ALA A 13 -10.96 -30.84 -15.96
N ARG A 14 -11.19 -29.60 -16.42
CA ARG A 14 -10.88 -28.39 -15.68
C ARG A 14 -11.78 -28.15 -14.49
N ALA A 15 -12.89 -28.84 -14.40
CA ALA A 15 -13.88 -28.73 -13.33
C ALA A 15 -13.62 -29.66 -12.14
N ALA A 16 -12.51 -30.40 -12.11
CA ALA A 16 -12.19 -31.37 -11.05
C ALA A 16 -12.24 -30.77 -9.63
N TYR A 17 -11.94 -29.49 -9.48
CA TYR A 17 -11.97 -28.76 -8.21
C TYR A 17 -13.23 -27.89 -8.02
N GLY A 18 -14.23 -28.06 -8.86
CA GLY A 18 -15.47 -27.28 -8.85
C GLY A 18 -15.49 -26.16 -9.89
N VAL A 19 -16.69 -25.60 -10.11
CA VAL A 19 -16.93 -24.54 -11.08
C VAL A 19 -17.63 -23.35 -10.41
N ILE A 20 -17.11 -22.17 -10.65
CA ILE A 20 -17.78 -20.92 -10.30
C ILE A 20 -18.42 -20.35 -11.57
N LEU A 21 -19.74 -20.48 -11.66
CA LEU A 21 -20.50 -19.90 -12.76
C LEU A 21 -20.88 -18.47 -12.41
N VAL A 22 -20.38 -17.50 -13.20
CA VAL A 22 -20.72 -16.07 -13.06
C VAL A 22 -21.69 -15.69 -14.19
N THR A 23 -22.90 -15.33 -13.82
CA THR A 23 -23.88 -14.78 -14.75
C THR A 23 -23.94 -13.28 -14.60
N THR A 24 -23.68 -12.55 -15.69
CA THR A 24 -23.77 -11.10 -15.69
C THR A 24 -25.23 -10.63 -15.69
N LYS A 25 -25.47 -9.45 -15.09
CA LYS A 25 -26.79 -8.81 -15.14
C LYS A 25 -27.20 -8.55 -16.59
N LYS A 26 -28.47 -8.79 -16.86
CA LYS A 26 -29.09 -8.57 -18.19
C LYS A 26 -30.18 -7.54 -18.05
N GLY A 27 -30.58 -6.97 -19.18
CA GLY A 27 -31.81 -6.19 -19.24
C GLY A 27 -33.05 -7.06 -18.99
N GLU A 28 -34.02 -6.50 -18.36
CA GLU A 28 -35.32 -7.12 -18.08
C GLU A 28 -36.44 -6.29 -18.71
N GLU A 29 -37.55 -6.93 -19.00
CA GLU A 29 -38.78 -6.23 -19.49
C GLU A 29 -39.29 -5.36 -18.36
N GLY A 30 -39.55 -4.07 -18.68
CA GLY A 30 -40.09 -3.11 -17.73
C GLY A 30 -39.58 -1.69 -18.00
N LYS A 31 -40.05 -0.79 -17.14
CA LYS A 31 -39.61 0.61 -17.17
C LYS A 31 -38.12 0.72 -16.90
N ALA A 32 -37.50 1.72 -17.49
CA ALA A 32 -36.11 2.04 -17.22
C ALA A 32 -35.87 2.24 -15.72
N ARG A 33 -34.85 1.54 -15.17
CA ARG A 33 -34.46 1.64 -13.78
C ARG A 33 -32.99 2.07 -13.73
N ILE A 34 -32.73 3.13 -12.99
CA ILE A 34 -31.39 3.60 -12.68
C ILE A 34 -31.07 3.14 -11.28
N ASN A 35 -29.90 2.53 -11.10
CA ASN A 35 -29.37 2.18 -9.80
C ASN A 35 -27.97 2.79 -9.65
N TYR A 36 -27.75 3.47 -8.54
CA TYR A 36 -26.44 4.00 -8.15
C TYR A 36 -26.05 3.41 -6.80
N GLN A 37 -24.81 2.97 -6.71
CA GLN A 37 -24.20 2.50 -5.48
C GLN A 37 -22.85 3.18 -5.32
N GLY A 38 -22.70 3.96 -4.25
CA GLY A 38 -21.46 4.59 -3.85
C GLY A 38 -20.98 4.02 -2.50
N THR A 39 -19.70 3.79 -2.41
CA THR A 39 -19.02 3.42 -1.15
C THR A 39 -17.78 4.26 -1.03
N VAL A 40 -17.60 4.88 0.11
CA VAL A 40 -16.38 5.58 0.51
C VAL A 40 -15.86 4.95 1.79
N GLY A 41 -14.55 4.91 1.95
CA GLY A 41 -13.95 4.31 3.11
C GLY A 41 -12.50 4.74 3.28
N TRP A 42 -11.94 4.36 4.40
CA TRP A 42 -10.55 4.59 4.73
C TRP A 42 -9.92 3.29 5.14
N SER A 43 -8.73 3.03 4.64
CA SER A 43 -7.89 1.91 5.06
C SER A 43 -6.87 2.40 6.07
N THR A 44 -6.61 1.60 7.08
CA THR A 44 -5.57 1.83 8.08
C THR A 44 -4.76 0.55 8.24
N PRO A 45 -3.47 0.62 8.55
CA PRO A 45 -2.72 -0.58 8.91
C PRO A 45 -3.40 -1.30 10.08
N THR A 46 -3.59 -2.61 9.94
CA THR A 46 -4.28 -3.40 10.98
C THR A 46 -3.41 -3.54 12.23
N VAL A 47 -2.12 -3.77 12.03
CA VAL A 47 -1.12 -3.89 13.08
C VAL A 47 0.20 -3.35 12.54
N LEU A 48 0.79 -2.41 13.23
CA LEU A 48 2.18 -2.03 13.07
C LEU A 48 2.95 -2.48 14.31
N PRO A 49 4.24 -2.83 14.17
CA PRO A 49 5.08 -3.14 15.33
C PRO A 49 5.15 -1.94 16.27
N ASP A 50 5.13 -2.21 17.56
CA ASP A 50 5.42 -1.21 18.59
C ASP A 50 6.94 -1.20 18.81
N MET A 51 7.59 -0.15 18.35
CA MET A 51 9.04 -0.04 18.35
C MET A 51 9.51 0.55 19.68
N VAL A 52 10.64 0.04 20.17
CA VAL A 52 11.30 0.61 21.36
C VAL A 52 11.84 2.00 21.06
N ASP A 53 11.87 2.86 22.07
CA ASP A 53 12.50 4.17 21.93
C ASP A 53 14.03 4.06 21.75
N SER A 54 14.64 5.17 21.33
CA SER A 54 16.06 5.22 21.02
C SER A 54 16.95 4.99 22.25
N TYR A 55 16.51 5.38 23.45
CA TYR A 55 17.28 5.15 24.67
C TYR A 55 17.30 3.68 25.05
N GLN A 56 16.14 3.02 25.04
CA GLN A 56 16.04 1.59 25.27
C GLN A 56 16.85 0.81 24.23
N PHE A 57 16.71 1.17 22.95
CA PHE A 57 17.47 0.57 21.87
C PHE A 57 18.99 0.67 22.11
N ALA A 58 19.49 1.87 22.45
CA ALA A 58 20.90 2.11 22.68
C ALA A 58 21.44 1.29 23.88
N GLN A 59 20.66 1.15 24.94
CA GLN A 59 21.01 0.30 26.09
C GLN A 59 21.10 -1.17 25.68
N TYR A 60 20.11 -1.70 24.95
CA TYR A 60 20.12 -3.07 24.46
C TYR A 60 21.31 -3.34 23.53
N TRP A 61 21.59 -2.40 22.63
CA TRP A 61 22.69 -2.52 21.70
C TRP A 61 24.02 -2.60 22.45
N ASN A 62 24.26 -1.67 23.37
CA ASN A 62 25.49 -1.67 24.19
C ASN A 62 25.62 -2.94 25.03
N ALA A 63 24.56 -3.46 25.59
CA ALA A 63 24.57 -4.73 26.31
C ALA A 63 24.90 -5.90 25.38
N GLY A 64 24.35 -5.91 24.17
CA GLY A 64 24.64 -6.95 23.17
C GLY A 64 26.12 -6.97 22.75
N VAL A 65 26.68 -5.80 22.40
CA VAL A 65 28.09 -5.72 21.99
C VAL A 65 29.07 -6.01 23.15
N ALA A 66 28.70 -5.65 24.38
CA ALA A 66 29.49 -6.01 25.56
C ALA A 66 29.58 -7.53 25.77
N ASN A 67 28.51 -8.28 25.50
CA ASN A 67 28.52 -9.74 25.55
C ASN A 67 29.34 -10.39 24.43
N ALA A 68 29.63 -9.64 23.37
CA ALA A 68 30.44 -10.06 22.23
C ALA A 68 31.90 -9.53 22.30
N ASP A 69 32.33 -8.99 23.43
CA ASP A 69 33.62 -8.33 23.64
C ASP A 69 33.93 -7.24 22.58
N SER A 70 32.87 -6.58 22.08
CA SER A 70 32.97 -5.53 21.07
C SER A 70 32.82 -4.14 21.70
N PRO A 71 33.42 -3.08 21.10
CA PRO A 71 33.32 -1.73 21.64
C PRO A 71 31.85 -1.23 21.61
N ARG A 72 31.53 -0.41 22.62
CA ARG A 72 30.20 0.23 22.69
C ARG A 72 30.00 1.20 21.53
N LEU A 73 28.81 1.17 20.95
CA LEU A 73 28.41 2.10 19.90
C LEU A 73 27.95 3.44 20.49
N TYR A 74 27.25 3.39 21.62
CA TYR A 74 26.68 4.57 22.28
C TYR A 74 27.49 4.89 23.52
N SER A 75 28.18 6.04 23.52
CA SER A 75 28.94 6.54 24.67
C SER A 75 27.98 6.93 25.82
N ASP A 76 28.54 7.06 27.03
CA ASP A 76 27.73 7.52 28.18
C ASP A 76 27.18 8.93 27.97
N GLU A 77 27.89 9.79 27.23
CA GLU A 77 27.44 11.10 26.83
C GLU A 77 26.19 10.99 25.91
N LYS A 78 26.25 10.18 24.86
CA LYS A 78 25.09 9.93 23.96
C LYS A 78 23.91 9.36 24.72
N LEU A 79 24.14 8.39 25.62
CA LEU A 79 23.08 7.84 26.46
C LEU A 79 22.42 8.89 27.36
N SER A 80 23.16 9.92 27.78
CA SER A 80 22.59 11.03 28.57
C SER A 80 21.76 12.00 27.74
N LEU A 81 22.04 12.14 26.43
CA LEU A 81 21.33 13.03 25.52
C LEU A 81 20.02 12.43 24.99
N LEU A 82 19.96 11.11 24.80
CA LEU A 82 18.77 10.44 24.26
C LEU A 82 17.48 10.73 25.03
N PRO A 83 17.42 10.64 26.38
CA PRO A 83 16.22 10.99 27.12
C PRO A 83 15.85 12.48 27.02
N GLN A 84 16.82 13.36 26.84
CA GLN A 84 16.58 14.79 26.63
C GLN A 84 15.93 15.01 25.28
N TYR A 85 16.45 14.40 24.21
CA TYR A 85 15.88 14.47 22.88
C TYR A 85 14.47 13.88 22.84
N ILE A 86 14.23 12.73 23.48
CA ILE A 86 12.89 12.10 23.55
C ILE A 86 11.87 13.06 24.18
N LYS A 87 12.29 13.77 25.23
CA LYS A 87 11.43 14.73 25.94
C LYS A 87 11.21 16.00 25.15
N ASP A 88 12.23 16.53 24.53
CA ASP A 88 12.21 17.75 23.72
C ASP A 88 13.23 17.65 22.58
N PRO A 89 12.77 17.29 21.37
CA PRO A 89 13.63 17.16 20.19
C PRO A 89 14.39 18.44 19.80
N SER A 90 13.93 19.62 20.28
CA SER A 90 14.62 20.88 20.02
C SER A 90 15.80 21.16 20.95
N SER A 91 15.91 20.42 22.06
CA SER A 91 16.91 20.64 23.10
C SER A 91 18.31 20.10 22.75
N VAL A 92 18.38 19.18 21.80
CA VAL A 92 19.64 18.49 21.42
C VAL A 92 19.73 18.41 19.92
N ASN A 93 20.90 18.69 19.37
CA ASN A 93 21.16 18.41 17.95
C ASN A 93 21.24 16.89 17.74
N PRO A 94 20.32 16.27 16.96
CA PRO A 94 20.32 14.83 16.75
C PRO A 94 21.55 14.34 15.96
N TRP A 95 22.28 15.23 15.30
CA TRP A 95 23.47 14.98 14.48
C TRP A 95 24.77 15.35 15.23
N PHE A 96 24.79 15.10 16.49
CA PHE A 96 25.77 15.58 17.47
C PHE A 96 27.24 15.30 17.14
N GLU A 97 27.56 14.24 16.44
CA GLU A 97 28.93 13.94 16.04
C GLU A 97 28.99 13.58 14.56
N LEU A 98 29.17 14.60 13.73
CA LEU A 98 29.60 14.38 12.36
C LEU A 98 31.12 14.24 12.35
N PRO A 99 31.72 13.10 11.97
CA PRO A 99 33.15 13.02 11.70
C PRO A 99 33.49 14.02 10.61
N ALA A 100 34.55 14.78 10.80
CA ALA A 100 35.04 15.76 9.83
C ALA A 100 35.69 15.12 8.58
N ASP A 101 35.56 13.81 8.38
CA ASP A 101 36.18 13.12 7.27
C ASP A 101 35.30 13.19 6.01
N ALA A 102 35.76 14.04 5.09
CA ALA A 102 35.06 14.36 3.84
C ALA A 102 34.97 13.18 2.83
N ASN A 103 35.57 12.05 3.09
CA ASN A 103 35.60 10.90 2.17
C ASN A 103 34.59 9.80 2.50
N MET A 104 33.96 9.86 3.67
CA MET A 104 32.86 8.95 4.02
C MET A 104 31.55 9.67 3.83
N ASN A 105 30.53 8.96 3.30
CA ASN A 105 29.20 9.51 3.19
C ASN A 105 28.71 9.93 4.58
N PRO A 106 28.70 11.22 4.94
CA PRO A 106 28.44 11.66 6.32
C PRO A 106 27.08 11.19 6.81
N ALA A 107 26.10 11.06 5.91
CA ALA A 107 24.77 10.59 6.22
C ALA A 107 24.74 9.13 6.69
N PHE A 108 25.66 8.28 6.22
CA PHE A 108 25.63 6.86 6.55
C PHE A 108 26.29 6.55 7.90
N GLU A 109 27.41 7.15 8.23
CA GLU A 109 28.07 6.94 9.53
C GLU A 109 27.28 7.54 10.70
N ASN A 110 26.73 8.71 10.52
CA ASN A 110 25.88 9.34 11.53
C ASN A 110 24.57 8.61 11.75
N SER A 111 24.09 7.92 10.73
CA SER A 111 22.89 7.10 10.85
C SER A 111 23.03 6.00 11.89
N GLU A 112 24.26 5.54 12.19
CA GLU A 112 24.45 4.45 13.12
C GLU A 112 24.48 4.85 14.59
N SER A 113 24.84 6.09 14.92
CA SER A 113 25.07 6.53 16.29
C SER A 113 24.48 7.90 16.65
N GLY A 114 23.46 8.35 15.93
CA GLY A 114 22.77 9.60 16.21
C GLY A 114 22.05 9.63 17.56
N VAL A 115 21.50 10.80 17.90
CA VAL A 115 20.73 11.05 19.14
C VAL A 115 19.26 11.32 18.82
N GLY A 116 18.73 10.79 17.71
CA GLY A 116 17.33 10.90 17.32
C GLY A 116 16.41 9.94 18.08
N ASN A 117 15.14 10.04 17.82
CA ASN A 117 14.13 9.08 18.28
C ASN A 117 13.03 8.94 17.22
N THR A 118 13.27 8.08 16.24
CA THR A 118 12.38 7.92 15.07
C THR A 118 11.70 6.57 15.09
N ASP A 119 10.37 6.56 15.11
CA ASP A 119 9.59 5.40 14.74
C ASP A 119 9.41 5.39 13.22
N TYR A 120 10.11 4.47 12.56
CA TYR A 120 10.07 4.38 11.09
C TYR A 120 8.76 3.83 10.55
N PHE A 121 7.99 3.09 11.33
CA PHE A 121 6.67 2.68 10.91
C PHE A 121 5.69 3.85 10.93
N ASP A 122 5.65 4.62 12.01
CA ASP A 122 4.80 5.81 12.09
C ASP A 122 5.21 6.87 11.04
N LEU A 123 6.51 7.00 10.79
CA LEU A 123 7.03 7.90 9.77
C LEU A 123 6.51 7.54 8.36
N HIS A 124 6.53 6.26 7.98
CA HIS A 124 6.27 5.83 6.61
C HIS A 124 4.80 5.45 6.36
N TYR A 125 4.05 5.07 7.37
CA TYR A 125 2.66 4.68 7.20
C TYR A 125 1.71 5.86 7.46
N LYS A 126 0.68 5.96 6.62
CA LYS A 126 -0.45 6.85 6.86
C LYS A 126 -1.39 6.20 7.85
N ASN A 127 -1.97 7.01 8.74
CA ASN A 127 -3.05 6.54 9.60
C ASN A 127 -4.31 6.20 8.78
N TRP A 128 -4.49 6.88 7.64
CA TRP A 128 -5.67 6.77 6.78
C TRP A 128 -5.28 6.84 5.31
N ALA A 129 -5.76 5.90 4.52
CA ALA A 129 -5.69 5.94 3.07
C ALA A 129 -7.12 5.90 2.51
N PHE A 130 -7.46 6.86 1.69
CA PHE A 130 -8.80 7.01 1.14
C PHE A 130 -9.07 6.00 0.03
N LYS A 131 -10.30 5.48 0.00
CA LYS A 131 -10.79 4.65 -1.10
C LYS A 131 -12.24 4.93 -1.40
N GLN A 132 -12.60 4.83 -2.66
CA GLN A 132 -13.97 5.02 -3.13
C GLN A 132 -14.32 4.05 -4.24
N ASN A 133 -15.61 3.70 -4.30
CA ASN A 133 -16.15 2.84 -5.33
C ASN A 133 -17.54 3.34 -5.70
N HIS A 134 -17.74 3.69 -6.95
CA HIS A 134 -18.98 4.20 -7.50
C HIS A 134 -19.44 3.35 -8.66
N ASN A 135 -20.66 2.87 -8.61
CA ASN A 135 -21.25 2.09 -9.67
C ASN A 135 -22.62 2.67 -10.03
N ILE A 136 -22.84 2.89 -11.31
CA ILE A 136 -24.13 3.29 -11.84
C ILE A 136 -24.58 2.25 -12.85
N SER A 137 -25.85 1.92 -12.85
CA SER A 137 -26.41 1.03 -13.86
C SER A 137 -27.80 1.48 -14.29
N LEU A 138 -28.09 1.23 -15.56
CA LEU A 138 -29.37 1.47 -16.20
C LEU A 138 -29.83 0.15 -16.81
N SER A 139 -31.02 -0.27 -16.50
CA SER A 139 -31.66 -1.46 -17.10
C SER A 139 -33.10 -1.18 -17.47
N GLY A 140 -33.59 -1.87 -18.48
CA GLY A 140 -34.97 -1.76 -18.91
C GLY A 140 -35.19 -2.41 -20.26
N GLY A 141 -36.39 -2.24 -20.80
CA GLY A 141 -36.73 -2.71 -22.11
C GLY A 141 -38.16 -3.19 -22.25
N GLY A 142 -38.52 -3.58 -23.44
CA GLY A 142 -39.81 -4.18 -23.78
C GLY A 142 -39.66 -5.63 -24.24
N LYS A 143 -40.73 -6.18 -24.80
CA LYS A 143 -40.74 -7.54 -25.34
C LYS A 143 -39.73 -7.74 -26.48
N GLN A 144 -39.49 -6.69 -27.27
CA GLN A 144 -38.64 -6.75 -28.46
C GLN A 144 -37.19 -6.45 -28.16
N ALA A 145 -36.89 -5.58 -27.18
CA ALA A 145 -35.51 -5.20 -26.85
C ALA A 145 -35.36 -4.95 -25.35
N GLN A 146 -34.27 -5.47 -24.79
CA GLN A 146 -33.90 -5.32 -23.40
C GLN A 146 -32.44 -4.90 -23.33
N TYR A 147 -32.13 -3.99 -22.42
CA TYR A 147 -30.78 -3.45 -22.24
C TYR A 147 -30.39 -3.37 -20.79
N TYR A 148 -29.09 -3.53 -20.58
CA TYR A 148 -28.40 -3.26 -19.31
C TYR A 148 -27.09 -2.54 -19.63
N VAL A 149 -26.90 -1.38 -19.05
CA VAL A 149 -25.66 -0.60 -19.18
C VAL A 149 -25.18 -0.27 -17.78
N SER A 150 -23.88 -0.42 -17.54
CA SER A 150 -23.31 -0.02 -16.26
C SER A 150 -21.94 0.60 -16.45
N GLY A 151 -21.61 1.54 -15.56
CA GLY A 151 -20.31 2.15 -15.41
C GLY A 151 -19.86 2.08 -13.95
N GLY A 152 -18.57 1.87 -13.74
CA GLY A 152 -17.99 1.86 -12.41
C GLY A 152 -16.67 2.60 -12.38
N TYR A 153 -16.41 3.24 -11.25
CA TYR A 153 -15.17 3.92 -10.90
C TYR A 153 -14.72 3.41 -9.55
N TYR A 154 -13.48 3.00 -9.48
CA TYR A 154 -12.80 2.61 -8.24
C TYR A 154 -11.49 3.36 -8.13
N ASP A 155 -11.22 3.89 -6.95
CA ASP A 155 -9.99 4.60 -6.63
C ASP A 155 -9.55 4.23 -5.22
N GLU A 156 -8.28 3.87 -5.05
CA GLU A 156 -7.69 3.46 -3.79
C GLU A 156 -6.29 4.02 -3.66
N GLN A 157 -6.07 4.77 -2.60
CA GLN A 157 -4.76 5.29 -2.24
C GLN A 157 -3.99 4.29 -1.40
N GLY A 158 -2.67 4.22 -1.63
CA GLY A 158 -1.78 3.41 -0.81
C GLY A 158 -1.58 3.98 0.59
N ILE A 159 -1.24 3.09 1.52
CA ILE A 159 -1.06 3.40 2.94
C ILE A 159 0.32 3.99 3.27
N LEU A 160 1.24 4.07 2.31
CA LEU A 160 2.54 4.70 2.53
C LEU A 160 2.48 6.20 2.34
N ARG A 161 3.18 6.95 3.21
CA ARG A 161 3.16 8.41 3.23
C ARG A 161 3.98 9.02 2.11
N TYR A 162 5.15 8.46 1.84
CA TYR A 162 6.14 9.01 0.91
C TYR A 162 6.24 8.21 -0.40
N ALA A 163 5.26 7.35 -0.66
CA ALA A 163 5.19 6.55 -1.85
C ALA A 163 3.92 6.87 -2.62
N ASP A 164 4.05 7.14 -3.90
CA ASP A 164 2.89 7.30 -4.78
C ASP A 164 2.39 5.91 -5.19
N ILE A 165 1.55 5.34 -4.33
CA ILE A 165 0.90 4.05 -4.56
C ILE A 165 -0.58 4.31 -4.71
N ASN A 166 -1.09 4.13 -5.90
CA ASN A 166 -2.48 4.38 -6.23
C ASN A 166 -3.00 3.29 -7.16
N TYR A 167 -4.26 2.95 -7.02
CA TYR A 167 -4.96 2.06 -7.93
C TYR A 167 -6.27 2.69 -8.37
N THR A 168 -6.41 2.95 -9.65
CA THR A 168 -7.63 3.48 -10.25
C THR A 168 -8.17 2.50 -11.29
N ARG A 169 -9.48 2.28 -11.29
CA ARG A 169 -10.13 1.40 -12.27
C ARG A 169 -11.44 1.99 -12.76
N PHE A 170 -11.56 2.05 -14.06
CA PHE A 170 -12.81 2.33 -14.76
C PHE A 170 -13.34 1.04 -15.40
N ASN A 171 -14.60 0.78 -15.27
CA ASN A 171 -15.25 -0.33 -15.94
C ASN A 171 -16.57 0.11 -16.58
N PHE A 172 -16.81 -0.43 -17.75
CA PHE A 172 -18.05 -0.23 -18.48
C PHE A 172 -18.57 -1.58 -18.97
N ALA A 173 -19.87 -1.80 -18.89
CA ALA A 173 -20.52 -2.96 -19.48
C ALA A 173 -21.85 -2.57 -20.13
N ALA A 174 -22.10 -3.13 -21.29
CA ALA A 174 -23.37 -2.95 -21.98
C ALA A 174 -23.84 -4.29 -22.55
N ASN A 175 -25.06 -4.66 -22.21
CA ASN A 175 -25.73 -5.87 -22.67
C ASN A 175 -27.02 -5.47 -23.34
N LEU A 176 -27.18 -5.83 -24.62
CA LEU A 176 -28.37 -5.63 -25.42
C LEU A 176 -28.88 -6.98 -25.90
N SER A 177 -30.16 -7.20 -25.80
CA SER A 177 -30.85 -8.34 -26.41
C SER A 177 -32.05 -7.79 -27.17
N SER A 178 -32.12 -8.05 -28.48
CA SER A 178 -33.21 -7.59 -29.34
C SER A 178 -33.70 -8.72 -30.23
N GLN A 179 -35.04 -8.86 -30.31
CA GLN A 179 -35.71 -9.71 -31.27
C GLN A 179 -35.94 -8.89 -32.52
N LEU A 180 -35.13 -9.08 -33.56
CA LEU A 180 -35.19 -8.29 -34.80
C LEU A 180 -36.32 -8.77 -35.71
N THR A 181 -36.53 -10.10 -35.78
CA THR A 181 -37.60 -10.76 -36.48
C THR A 181 -38.06 -11.96 -35.67
N ASP A 182 -39.13 -12.66 -36.08
CA ASP A 182 -39.61 -13.86 -35.39
C ASP A 182 -38.54 -14.97 -35.31
N TRP A 183 -37.64 -15.02 -36.25
CA TRP A 183 -36.59 -16.02 -36.34
C TRP A 183 -35.20 -15.51 -35.98
N LEU A 184 -34.99 -14.17 -35.80
CA LEU A 184 -33.66 -13.59 -35.57
C LEU A 184 -33.61 -12.82 -34.25
N LYS A 185 -32.78 -13.31 -33.34
CA LYS A 185 -32.47 -12.64 -32.07
C LYS A 185 -31.03 -12.19 -32.03
N LEU A 186 -30.80 -10.88 -31.84
CA LEU A 186 -29.47 -10.29 -31.65
C LEU A 186 -29.15 -10.17 -30.17
N LYS A 187 -27.96 -10.59 -29.76
CA LYS A 187 -27.40 -10.35 -28.42
C LYS A 187 -26.03 -9.73 -28.55
N VAL A 188 -25.85 -8.57 -27.94
CA VAL A 188 -24.57 -7.86 -27.89
C VAL A 188 -24.14 -7.75 -26.42
N ASN A 189 -22.94 -8.18 -26.09
CA ASN A 189 -22.36 -8.05 -24.79
C ASN A 189 -20.99 -7.38 -24.91
N THR A 190 -20.84 -6.22 -24.35
CA THR A 190 -19.61 -5.44 -24.39
C THR A 190 -19.10 -5.22 -22.97
N LYS A 191 -17.81 -5.40 -22.75
CA LYS A 191 -17.14 -5.05 -21.50
C LYS A 191 -15.86 -4.31 -21.82
N PHE A 192 -15.63 -3.26 -21.08
CA PHE A 192 -14.39 -2.50 -21.10
C PHE A 192 -13.91 -2.31 -19.66
N VAL A 193 -12.64 -2.55 -19.42
CA VAL A 193 -11.99 -2.28 -18.13
C VAL A 193 -10.66 -1.61 -18.43
N HIS A 194 -10.43 -0.50 -17.78
CA HIS A 194 -9.14 0.18 -17.75
C HIS A 194 -8.73 0.31 -16.29
N SER A 195 -7.53 -0.12 -15.98
CA SER A 195 -6.93 0.04 -14.66
C SER A 195 -5.55 0.65 -14.80
N ASP A 196 -5.26 1.56 -13.89
CA ASP A 196 -3.97 2.18 -13.72
C ASP A 196 -3.50 1.91 -12.29
N GLN A 197 -2.27 1.43 -12.16
CA GLN A 197 -1.66 1.13 -10.89
C GLN A 197 -0.26 1.72 -10.83
N THR A 198 -0.08 2.64 -9.92
CA THR A 198 1.23 3.19 -9.59
C THR A 198 1.79 2.42 -8.39
N THR A 199 3.03 1.93 -8.53
CA THR A 199 3.76 1.27 -7.44
C THR A 199 5.16 1.86 -7.35
N THR A 200 5.67 2.01 -6.16
CA THR A 200 6.99 2.63 -5.93
C THR A 200 8.14 1.61 -6.04
N PHE A 201 7.85 0.33 -5.90
CA PHE A 201 8.87 -0.73 -5.84
C PHE A 201 8.57 -1.80 -6.88
N GLY A 202 9.21 -1.76 -8.04
CA GLY A 202 9.25 -2.83 -9.04
C GLY A 202 7.97 -3.68 -9.20
N ASP A 203 8.04 -4.77 -9.89
CA ASP A 203 6.89 -5.63 -10.25
C ASP A 203 6.15 -6.32 -9.08
N GLY A 204 6.55 -6.09 -7.83
CA GLY A 204 6.00 -6.78 -6.66
C GLY A 204 5.37 -5.90 -5.58
N GLY A 205 5.31 -4.60 -5.74
CA GLY A 205 4.81 -3.72 -4.67
C GLY A 205 5.75 -3.67 -3.46
N LEU A 206 5.20 -3.54 -2.25
CA LEU A 206 5.96 -3.55 -1.01
C LEU A 206 6.66 -4.91 -0.84
N SER A 207 7.97 -4.95 -1.13
CA SER A 207 8.75 -6.16 -0.92
C SER A 207 8.87 -6.46 0.59
N GLU A 208 9.03 -7.73 0.94
CA GLU A 208 9.41 -8.13 2.30
C GLU A 208 10.62 -7.33 2.79
N GLY A 209 11.52 -6.93 1.88
CA GLY A 209 12.68 -6.11 2.16
C GLY A 209 12.35 -4.72 2.72
N PHE A 210 11.27 -4.07 2.27
CA PHE A 210 10.91 -2.75 2.79
C PHE A 210 10.48 -2.82 4.26
N TYR A 211 9.52 -3.71 4.57
CA TYR A 211 9.06 -3.90 5.94
C TYR A 211 10.18 -4.34 6.88
N HIS A 212 11.01 -5.29 6.41
CA HIS A 212 12.16 -5.76 7.14
C HIS A 212 13.20 -4.65 7.38
N SER A 213 13.39 -3.77 6.41
CA SER A 213 14.27 -2.61 6.56
C SER A 213 13.75 -1.64 7.61
N LEU A 214 12.45 -1.30 7.59
CA LEU A 214 11.85 -0.44 8.61
C LEU A 214 12.02 -1.00 10.03
N ALA A 215 11.88 -2.33 10.20
CA ALA A 215 12.05 -2.99 11.48
C ALA A 215 13.51 -3.02 11.97
N ARG A 216 14.48 -2.82 11.07
CA ARG A 216 15.92 -2.86 11.38
C ARG A 216 16.56 -1.49 11.45
N PHE A 217 15.90 -0.45 11.00
CA PHE A 217 16.42 0.90 11.15
C PHE A 217 16.54 1.25 12.63
N ARG A 218 17.66 1.93 12.95
CA ARG A 218 17.93 2.34 14.32
C ARG A 218 17.13 3.57 14.69
N PRO A 219 16.36 3.55 15.75
CA PRO A 219 15.55 4.69 16.15
C PRO A 219 16.38 5.92 16.53
N THR A 220 17.67 5.73 16.82
CA THR A 220 18.62 6.81 17.12
C THR A 220 18.92 7.72 15.92
N VAL A 221 18.54 7.32 14.71
CA VAL A 221 18.67 8.16 13.51
C VAL A 221 17.50 9.11 13.44
N ALA A 222 17.78 10.41 13.38
CA ALA A 222 16.72 11.40 13.18
C ALA A 222 16.16 11.33 11.76
N ALA A 223 14.83 11.38 11.65
CA ALA A 223 14.13 11.33 10.36
C ALA A 223 14.39 12.55 9.49
N VAL A 224 14.73 13.68 10.10
CA VAL A 224 14.94 14.97 9.44
C VAL A 224 16.16 15.64 10.06
N ASP A 225 17.12 16.00 9.24
CA ASP A 225 18.18 16.93 9.64
C ASP A 225 17.61 18.37 9.53
N PRO A 226 17.54 19.14 10.60
CA PRO A 226 17.06 20.53 10.56
C PRO A 226 17.95 21.45 9.71
N ASN A 227 19.19 21.04 9.42
CA ASN A 227 20.15 21.82 8.66
C ASN A 227 20.29 21.37 7.20
N VAL A 228 19.71 20.23 6.83
CA VAL A 228 19.71 19.72 5.47
C VAL A 228 18.28 19.74 4.98
N HIS A 229 18.01 20.60 4.01
CA HIS A 229 16.77 20.48 3.25
C HIS A 229 16.64 19.04 2.74
N PHE A 230 15.42 18.48 2.85
CA PHE A 230 15.05 17.19 2.29
C PHE A 230 15.70 17.00 0.91
N THR A 231 16.84 16.39 0.86
CA THR A 231 17.34 15.79 -0.34
C THR A 231 16.85 14.34 -0.27
N GLU A 232 16.34 13.82 -1.38
CA GLU A 232 15.87 12.44 -1.54
C GLU A 232 16.84 11.38 -0.96
N LEU A 233 18.08 11.77 -0.74
CA LEU A 233 19.18 10.97 -0.21
C LEU A 233 19.12 10.68 1.30
N THR A 234 18.47 11.52 2.09
CA THR A 234 18.44 11.35 3.56
C THR A 234 17.34 10.44 4.04
N MET A 235 16.34 10.18 3.21
CA MET A 235 15.17 9.42 3.64
C MET A 235 15.28 7.92 3.45
N ILE A 236 16.14 7.42 2.56
CA ILE A 236 16.23 5.98 2.32
C ILE A 236 17.60 5.61 1.72
N PRO A 237 18.59 5.23 2.53
CA PRO A 237 19.85 4.71 2.00
C PRO A 237 19.70 3.48 1.10
N TYR A 238 18.55 2.84 1.10
CA TYR A 238 18.29 1.59 0.39
C TYR A 238 17.56 1.75 -0.96
N LEU A 239 17.00 2.92 -1.30
CA LEU A 239 16.36 3.13 -2.60
C LEU A 239 17.34 3.40 -3.74
N GLN A 240 18.62 3.60 -3.47
CA GLN A 240 19.64 3.84 -4.50
C GLN A 240 20.41 2.59 -4.98
N SER A 241 20.19 1.42 -4.42
CA SER A 241 20.91 0.21 -4.87
C SER A 241 20.20 -0.59 -5.96
N GLY A 242 19.21 -0.01 -6.63
CA GLY A 242 18.42 -0.63 -7.69
C GLY A 242 18.52 0.12 -9.03
N THR A 243 19.74 0.34 -9.55
CA THR A 243 19.98 0.61 -10.98
C THR A 243 20.86 -0.46 -11.57
#